data_96bd6e1c5ee50ed00abbfbf78e290dcd
#
_entry.id   96bd6e1c5ee50ed00abbfbf78e290dcd
#
_cell.length_a   1.000
_cell.length_b   1.000
_cell.length_c   1.000
_cell.angle_alpha   90.00
_cell.angle_beta   90.00
_cell.angle_gamma   90.00
#
_symmetry.space_group_name_H-M   'P 1'
#
loop_
_entity.id
_entity.type
_entity.pdbx_description
1 polymer ?
#
loop_
_entity_poly.entity_id
_entity_poly.type
_entity_poly.pdbx_seq_one_letter_code
_entity_poly.pdbx_strand_id
1 'polypeptide(L)'
;MQLAQQLLGKGEYESSFRESQKVLTLAKDNAPADAAVFHMGLIYAHPNNPKKDNKRAIGFFSRVIKSYPESPWVEQAKIWVGVLDGVEKLKQVDIEIEERKRDRTR
;
A
#
# COMPACT_ATOMS: atom_id res chain seq x y z
N MET A 1 -13.20 1.63 -11.46
CA MET A 1 -12.08 2.29 -10.73
C MET A 1 -12.23 3.79 -10.51
N GLN A 2 -12.96 4.50 -11.37
CA GLN A 2 -13.13 5.95 -11.21
C GLN A 2 -13.70 6.36 -9.86
N LEU A 3 -14.75 5.67 -9.38
CA LEU A 3 -15.36 5.99 -8.09
C LEU A 3 -14.36 5.79 -6.95
N ALA A 4 -13.61 4.68 -6.97
CA ALA A 4 -12.59 4.42 -5.93
C ALA A 4 -11.53 5.52 -5.92
N GLN A 5 -11.07 5.98 -7.08
CA GLN A 5 -10.08 7.06 -7.19
C GLN A 5 -10.64 8.39 -6.69
N GLN A 6 -11.90 8.71 -7.01
CA GLN A 6 -12.56 9.91 -6.52
C GLN A 6 -12.71 9.90 -5.01
N LEU A 7 -13.09 8.77 -4.43
CA LEU A 7 -13.23 8.62 -2.99
C LEU A 7 -11.89 8.79 -2.28
N LEU A 8 -10.82 8.24 -2.84
CA LEU A 8 -9.47 8.44 -2.30
C LEU A 8 -9.08 9.92 -2.31
N GLY A 9 -9.36 10.61 -3.42
CA GLY A 9 -9.08 12.04 -3.55
C GLY A 9 -9.83 12.91 -2.56
N LYS A 10 -11.00 12.44 -2.09
CA LYS A 10 -11.80 13.13 -1.07
C LYS A 10 -11.42 12.74 0.36
N GLY A 11 -10.48 11.82 0.53
CA GLY A 11 -10.09 11.33 1.85
C GLY A 11 -11.03 10.29 2.44
N GLU A 12 -11.93 9.73 1.64
CA GLU A 12 -12.87 8.69 2.06
C GLU A 12 -12.24 7.32 1.85
N TYR A 13 -11.28 6.96 2.72
CA TYR A 13 -10.41 5.80 2.55
C TYR A 13 -11.14 4.48 2.65
N GLU A 14 -12.04 4.31 3.62
CA GLU A 14 -12.79 3.06 3.79
C GLU A 14 -13.73 2.81 2.62
N SER A 15 -14.43 3.85 2.16
CA SER A 15 -15.34 3.75 1.01
C SER A 15 -14.56 3.45 -0.26
N SER A 16 -13.41 4.09 -0.45
CA SER A 16 -12.51 3.83 -1.58
C SER A 16 -12.04 2.37 -1.59
N PHE A 17 -11.68 1.85 -0.43
CA PHE A 17 -11.27 0.45 -0.30
C PHE A 17 -12.40 -0.51 -0.67
N ARG A 18 -13.62 -0.26 -0.17
CA ARG A 18 -14.78 -1.10 -0.50
C ARG A 18 -15.07 -1.11 -2.00
N GLU A 19 -14.98 0.06 -2.65
CA GLU A 19 -15.18 0.13 -4.10
C GLU A 19 -14.09 -0.64 -4.85
N SER A 20 -12.85 -0.56 -4.41
CA SER A 20 -11.76 -1.34 -4.99
C SER A 20 -11.98 -2.85 -4.82
N GLN A 21 -12.49 -3.28 -3.66
CA GLN A 21 -12.83 -4.68 -3.41
C GLN A 21 -13.94 -5.16 -4.34
N LYS A 22 -14.96 -4.33 -4.59
CA LYS A 22 -16.04 -4.66 -5.52
C LYS A 22 -15.49 -4.90 -6.92
N VAL A 23 -14.61 -4.01 -7.38
CA VAL A 23 -13.97 -4.14 -8.69
C VAL A 23 -13.19 -5.45 -8.77
N LEU A 24 -12.40 -5.74 -7.75
CA LEU A 24 -11.61 -6.98 -7.69
C LEU A 24 -12.50 -8.22 -7.73
N THR A 25 -13.57 -8.24 -6.95
CA THR A 25 -14.50 -9.37 -6.88
C THR A 25 -15.18 -9.62 -8.23
N LEU A 26 -15.60 -8.55 -8.92
CA LEU A 26 -16.27 -8.65 -10.20
C LEU A 26 -15.33 -9.00 -11.35
N ALA A 27 -14.13 -8.46 -11.33
CA ALA A 27 -13.13 -8.68 -12.39
C ALA A 27 -12.38 -10.01 -12.24
N LYS A 28 -12.31 -10.55 -11.02
CA LYS A 28 -11.55 -11.77 -10.69
C LYS A 28 -10.09 -11.63 -11.10
N ASP A 29 -9.64 -12.40 -12.09
CA ASP A 29 -8.24 -12.36 -12.55
C ASP A 29 -8.05 -11.45 -13.77
N ASN A 30 -9.13 -10.85 -14.26
CA ASN A 30 -9.10 -10.00 -15.45
C ASN A 30 -8.94 -8.53 -15.08
N ALA A 31 -8.48 -7.72 -16.03
CA ALA A 31 -8.44 -6.29 -15.83
C ALA A 31 -9.89 -5.77 -15.57
N PRO A 32 -10.10 -4.82 -14.64
CA PRO A 32 -9.09 -4.04 -13.92
C PRO A 32 -8.77 -4.56 -12.52
N ALA A 33 -8.74 -5.89 -12.30
CA ALA A 33 -8.41 -6.48 -10.99
C ALA A 33 -7.03 -6.01 -10.50
N ASP A 34 -6.04 -5.96 -11.40
CA ASP A 34 -4.70 -5.49 -11.10
C ASP A 34 -4.69 -4.04 -10.59
N ALA A 35 -5.42 -3.17 -11.28
CA ALA A 35 -5.58 -1.77 -10.87
C ALA A 35 -6.26 -1.66 -9.52
N ALA A 36 -7.25 -2.51 -9.24
CA ALA A 36 -7.95 -2.52 -7.96
C ALA A 36 -7.01 -2.88 -6.80
N VAL A 37 -6.20 -3.92 -6.97
CA VAL A 37 -5.21 -4.34 -5.96
C VAL A 37 -4.16 -3.24 -5.75
N PHE A 38 -3.67 -2.65 -6.84
CA PHE A 38 -2.73 -1.52 -6.76
C PHE A 38 -3.33 -0.36 -5.96
N HIS A 39 -4.59 -0.02 -6.25
CA HIS A 39 -5.30 1.06 -5.55
C HIS A 39 -5.46 0.79 -4.06
N MET A 40 -5.72 -0.46 -3.67
CA MET A 40 -5.77 -0.86 -2.27
C MET A 40 -4.44 -0.57 -1.56
N GLY A 41 -3.33 -0.82 -2.25
CA GLY A 41 -2.00 -0.46 -1.74
C GLY A 41 -1.86 1.03 -1.53
N LEU A 42 -2.31 1.84 -2.49
CA LEU A 42 -2.26 3.31 -2.37
C LEU A 42 -3.06 3.83 -1.18
N ILE A 43 -4.21 3.22 -0.89
CA ILE A 43 -5.05 3.63 0.24
C ILE A 43 -4.27 3.47 1.55
N TYR A 44 -3.65 2.31 1.76
CA TYR A 44 -2.88 2.06 2.99
C TYR A 44 -1.55 2.81 3.04
N ALA A 45 -0.99 3.19 1.89
CA ALA A 45 0.22 3.99 1.83
C ALA A 45 -0.05 5.49 1.97
N HIS A 46 -1.30 5.93 1.84
CA HIS A 46 -1.64 7.35 1.81
C HIS A 46 -1.28 8.03 3.13
N PRO A 47 -0.50 9.14 3.09
CA PRO A 47 -0.01 9.77 4.31
C PRO A 47 -1.10 10.34 5.21
N ASN A 48 -2.25 10.71 4.64
CA ASN A 48 -3.36 11.30 5.38
C ASN A 48 -4.36 10.27 5.90
N ASN A 49 -4.18 8.99 5.57
CA ASN A 49 -5.07 7.95 6.05
C ASN A 49 -4.77 7.64 7.52
N PRO A 50 -5.75 7.84 8.45
CA PRO A 50 -5.52 7.54 9.87
C PRO A 50 -5.26 6.06 10.14
N LYS A 51 -5.64 5.19 9.21
CA LYS A 51 -5.37 3.74 9.26
C LYS A 51 -4.19 3.34 8.37
N LYS A 52 -3.33 4.29 8.01
CA LYS A 52 -2.14 4.03 7.21
C LYS A 52 -1.37 2.84 7.76
N ASP A 53 -0.98 1.93 6.87
CA ASP A 53 -0.25 0.72 7.23
C ASP A 53 0.68 0.33 6.08
N ASN A 54 1.96 0.67 6.22
CA ASN A 54 2.94 0.42 5.18
C ASN A 54 3.12 -1.06 4.88
N LYS A 55 3.02 -1.93 5.89
CA LYS A 55 3.16 -3.37 5.70
C LYS A 55 2.02 -3.94 4.87
N ARG A 56 0.79 -3.48 5.13
CA ARG A 56 -0.37 -3.87 4.31
C ARG A 56 -0.23 -3.36 2.89
N ALA A 57 0.21 -2.10 2.74
CA ALA A 57 0.44 -1.52 1.43
C ALA A 57 1.46 -2.35 0.62
N ILE A 58 2.57 -2.73 1.24
CA ILE A 58 3.57 -3.59 0.62
C ILE A 58 2.94 -4.91 0.18
N GLY A 59 2.08 -5.49 1.00
CA GLY A 59 1.37 -6.74 0.68
C GLY A 59 0.54 -6.61 -0.60
N PHE A 60 -0.22 -5.53 -0.74
CA PHE A 60 -1.03 -5.29 -1.94
C PHE A 60 -0.17 -5.04 -3.18
N PHE A 61 0.87 -4.22 -3.07
CA PHE A 61 1.78 -3.97 -4.19
C PHE A 61 2.52 -5.24 -4.61
N SER A 62 2.95 -6.07 -3.65
CA SER A 62 3.59 -7.35 -3.93
C SER A 62 2.64 -8.32 -4.64
N ARG A 63 1.36 -8.27 -4.29
CA ARG A 63 0.33 -9.07 -4.97
C ARG A 63 0.19 -8.69 -6.43
N VAL A 64 0.27 -7.40 -6.77
CA VAL A 64 0.26 -6.95 -8.16
C VAL A 64 1.41 -7.60 -8.93
N ILE A 65 2.61 -7.57 -8.35
CA ILE A 65 3.81 -8.12 -8.98
C ILE A 65 3.69 -9.63 -9.20
N LYS A 66 3.20 -10.36 -8.20
CA LYS A 66 3.16 -11.83 -8.21
C LYS A 66 1.97 -12.39 -8.96
N SER A 67 0.80 -11.81 -8.77
CA SER A 67 -0.46 -12.33 -9.32
C SER A 67 -0.80 -11.77 -10.69
N TYR A 68 -0.26 -10.61 -11.03
CA TYR A 68 -0.55 -9.93 -12.29
C TYR A 68 0.75 -9.50 -12.99
N PRO A 69 1.64 -10.44 -13.33
CA PRO A 69 2.98 -10.11 -13.84
C PRO A 69 2.97 -9.36 -15.17
N GLU A 70 1.88 -9.46 -15.93
CA GLU A 70 1.72 -8.76 -17.22
C GLU A 70 1.08 -7.38 -17.07
N SER A 71 0.73 -6.96 -15.86
CA SER A 71 0.05 -5.70 -15.61
C SER A 71 0.96 -4.51 -15.86
N PRO A 72 0.42 -3.42 -16.44
CA PRO A 72 1.17 -2.17 -16.55
C PRO A 72 1.49 -1.52 -15.18
N TRP A 73 0.84 -1.97 -14.10
CA TRP A 73 1.07 -1.45 -12.75
C TRP A 73 2.24 -2.11 -12.03
N VAL A 74 2.83 -3.17 -12.59
CA VAL A 74 3.93 -3.92 -11.97
C VAL A 74 5.13 -3.02 -11.66
N GLU A 75 5.55 -2.18 -12.59
CA GLU A 75 6.72 -1.32 -12.37
C GLU A 75 6.48 -0.31 -11.26
N GLN A 76 5.29 0.30 -11.22
CA GLN A 76 4.95 1.23 -10.13
C GLN A 76 4.85 0.51 -8.80
N ALA A 77 4.30 -0.71 -8.79
CA ALA A 77 4.22 -1.52 -7.58
C ALA A 77 5.61 -1.83 -7.03
N LYS A 78 6.57 -2.15 -7.89
CA LYS A 78 7.97 -2.37 -7.48
C LYS A 78 8.58 -1.14 -6.85
N ILE A 79 8.32 0.05 -7.41
CA ILE A 79 8.81 1.31 -6.86
C ILE A 79 8.24 1.52 -5.46
N TRP A 80 6.93 1.33 -5.29
CA TRP A 80 6.27 1.49 -4.00
C TRP A 80 6.80 0.51 -2.95
N VAL A 81 6.98 -0.75 -3.32
CA VAL A 81 7.56 -1.75 -2.40
C VAL A 81 8.94 -1.30 -1.93
N GLY A 82 9.78 -0.84 -2.85
CA GLY A 82 11.12 -0.36 -2.50
C GLY A 82 11.09 0.83 -1.57
N VAL A 83 10.25 1.83 -1.85
CA VAL A 83 10.12 3.04 -1.02
C VAL A 83 9.61 2.70 0.36
N LEU A 84 8.52 1.94 0.45
CA LEU A 84 7.89 1.60 1.73
C LEU A 84 8.76 0.68 2.58
N ASP A 85 9.44 -0.27 1.95
CA ASP A 85 10.39 -1.14 2.63
C ASP A 85 11.54 -0.34 3.22
N GLY A 86 12.06 0.64 2.47
CA GLY A 86 13.09 1.56 2.97
C GLY A 86 12.62 2.37 4.17
N VAL A 87 11.38 2.89 4.13
CA VAL A 87 10.79 3.62 5.27
C VAL A 87 10.71 2.74 6.51
N GLU A 88 10.23 1.50 6.36
CA GLU A 88 10.12 0.56 7.47
C GLU A 88 11.50 0.21 8.07
N LYS A 89 12.52 0.06 7.23
CA LYS A 89 13.89 -0.18 7.69
C LYS A 89 14.46 1.01 8.46
N LEU A 90 14.17 2.24 8.01
CA LEU A 90 14.60 3.46 8.73
C LEU A 90 13.93 3.55 10.09
N LYS A 91 12.65 3.21 10.20
CA LYS A 91 11.94 3.16 11.49
C LYS A 91 12.61 2.19 12.44
N GLN A 92 13.01 1.03 11.96
CA GLN A 92 13.69 0.02 12.78
C GLN A 92 15.04 0.52 13.29
N VAL A 93 15.81 1.20 12.45
CA VAL A 93 17.09 1.81 12.85
C VAL A 93 16.86 2.86 13.94
N ASP A 94 15.85 3.73 13.79
CA ASP A 94 15.52 4.74 14.79
C ASP A 94 15.17 4.12 16.14
N ILE A 95 14.40 3.04 16.15
CA ILE A 95 14.06 2.31 17.37
C ILE A 95 15.32 1.77 18.04
N GLU A 96 16.21 1.15 17.28
CA GLU A 96 17.47 0.61 17.79
C GLU A 96 18.36 1.69 18.39
N ILE A 97 18.44 2.86 17.75
CA ILE A 97 19.22 3.99 18.27
C ILE A 97 18.64 4.48 19.58
N GLU A 98 17.33 4.61 19.70
CA GLU A 98 16.66 5.04 20.95
C GLU A 98 16.90 4.04 22.07
N GLU A 99 16.83 2.75 21.80
CA GLU A 99 17.10 1.71 22.79
C GLU A 99 18.54 1.78 23.29
N ARG A 100 19.51 1.98 22.40
CA ARG A 100 20.93 2.14 22.78
C ARG A 100 21.16 3.38 23.64
N LYS A 101 20.50 4.49 23.33
CA LYS A 101 20.57 5.72 24.13
C LYS A 101 20.05 5.50 25.53
N ARG A 102 18.94 4.77 25.70
CA ARG A 102 18.37 4.44 27.01
C ARG A 102 19.36 3.62 27.83
N ASP A 103 20.01 2.64 27.22
CA ASP A 103 20.97 1.79 27.89
C ASP A 103 22.20 2.58 28.36
N ARG A 104 22.62 3.61 27.61
CA ARG A 104 23.75 4.46 27.98
C ARG A 104 23.46 5.40 29.15
N THR A 105 22.20 5.75 29.36
CA THR A 105 21.81 6.70 30.40
C THR A 105 21.54 6.04 31.75
N ARG A 106 21.63 4.71 31.81
CA ARG A 106 21.55 3.93 33.05
C ARG A 106 22.95 3.72 33.61
#